data_2c67a51ed63bfd57203d44152576c1a5
#
_entry.id   2c67a51ed63bfd57203d44152576c1a5
#
_cell.length_a   1.000
_cell.length_b   1.000
_cell.length_c   1.000
_cell.angle_alpha   90.00
_cell.angle_beta   90.00
_cell.angle_gamma   90.00
#
_symmetry.space_group_name_H-M   'P 1'
#
loop_
_entity.id
_entity.type
_entity.pdbx_description
1 polymer ?
#
loop_
_entity_poly.entity_id
_entity_poly.type
_entity_poly.pdbx_seq_one_letter_code
_entity_poly.pdbx_strand_id
1 'polypeptide(L)'
;MGWMMTKHYRPEIDGLRAISVIGVVLFHLELGFPGGFVGVDVFFVISGYLITGILLRQLGEDRFSLMEFWARRVRRIVPAAMVMVVGALLIGAFLQTPERYASLARSAMAHVLMASNCYFTRDQGYFAEKSDYEPLLHTWSLSVEEQFYLIFPLIVCFVWKRAPQRLVLVLTSAALISFSWSWFEVVNNPKWAFFLLPARGWELLVGALLAILPQKIMRSF
;
A
#
# COMPACT_ATOMS: atom_id res chain seq x y z
N MET A 1 26.95 -10.38 21.59
CA MET A 1 25.82 -10.49 22.51
C MET A 1 24.54 -10.46 21.64
N GLY A 2 24.01 -11.67 21.36
CA GLY A 2 22.98 -11.88 20.33
C GLY A 2 21.61 -11.40 20.76
N TRP A 3 21.04 -10.52 19.99
CA TRP A 3 19.64 -10.18 20.08
C TRP A 3 18.81 -11.25 19.34
N MET A 4 18.38 -12.28 20.07
CA MET A 4 17.24 -13.07 19.64
C MET A 4 16.01 -12.16 19.74
N MET A 5 15.69 -11.43 18.66
CA MET A 5 14.35 -10.90 18.49
C MET A 5 13.45 -12.10 18.19
N THR A 6 12.85 -12.63 19.26
CA THR A 6 11.72 -13.55 19.16
C THR A 6 10.73 -12.98 18.14
N LYS A 7 10.18 -13.83 17.33
CA LYS A 7 9.13 -13.52 16.36
C LYS A 7 7.87 -13.17 17.16
N HIS A 8 7.86 -12.01 17.82
CA HIS A 8 6.71 -11.56 18.59
C HIS A 8 5.57 -11.28 17.60
N TYR A 9 4.63 -12.20 17.59
CA TYR A 9 3.31 -11.95 17.03
C TYR A 9 2.73 -10.70 17.69
N ARG A 10 2.21 -9.76 16.88
CA ARG A 10 1.70 -8.47 17.31
C ARG A 10 0.18 -8.42 17.08
N PRO A 11 -0.62 -8.98 18.00
CA PRO A 11 -2.08 -9.06 17.85
C PRO A 11 -2.74 -7.68 17.74
N GLU A 12 -2.13 -6.66 18.30
CA GLU A 12 -2.60 -5.27 18.18
C GLU A 12 -2.58 -4.77 16.73
N ILE A 13 -1.63 -5.19 15.91
CA ILE A 13 -1.57 -4.84 14.49
C ILE A 13 -2.67 -5.56 13.70
N ASP A 14 -2.88 -6.82 13.98
CA ASP A 14 -3.96 -7.58 13.35
C ASP A 14 -5.34 -7.05 13.77
N GLY A 15 -5.49 -6.61 15.03
CA GLY A 15 -6.67 -5.90 15.51
C GLY A 15 -6.94 -4.60 14.74
N LEU A 16 -5.91 -3.75 14.57
CA LEU A 16 -6.03 -2.52 13.78
C LEU A 16 -6.40 -2.80 12.32
N ARG A 17 -5.81 -3.83 11.72
CA ARG A 17 -6.17 -4.26 10.35
C ARG A 17 -7.62 -4.70 10.26
N ALA A 18 -8.09 -5.50 11.21
CA ALA A 18 -9.48 -5.94 11.26
C ALA A 18 -10.46 -4.77 11.37
N ILE A 19 -10.20 -3.81 12.26
CA ILE A 19 -11.00 -2.59 12.41
C ILE A 19 -11.01 -1.79 11.10
N SER A 20 -9.86 -1.64 10.45
CA SER A 20 -9.73 -0.93 9.18
C SER A 20 -10.54 -1.60 8.07
N VAL A 21 -10.47 -2.94 7.93
CA VAL A 21 -11.28 -3.69 6.95
C VAL A 21 -12.77 -3.49 7.23
N ILE A 22 -13.18 -3.69 8.47
CA ILE A 22 -14.59 -3.54 8.87
C ILE A 22 -15.08 -2.13 8.54
N GLY A 23 -14.29 -1.10 8.88
CA GLY A 23 -14.62 0.30 8.57
C GLY A 23 -14.82 0.54 7.09
N VAL A 24 -13.90 0.05 6.24
CA VAL A 24 -14.00 0.16 4.77
C VAL A 24 -15.24 -0.58 4.24
N VAL A 25 -15.52 -1.79 4.74
CA VAL A 25 -16.70 -2.57 4.31
C VAL A 25 -17.99 -1.85 4.69
N LEU A 26 -18.10 -1.37 5.93
CA LEU A 26 -19.29 -0.64 6.40
C LEU A 26 -19.51 0.66 5.60
N PHE A 27 -18.43 1.34 5.21
CA PHE A 27 -18.50 2.51 4.34
C PHE A 27 -19.08 2.17 2.97
N HIS A 28 -18.58 1.13 2.30
CA HIS A 28 -19.05 0.73 0.97
C HIS A 28 -20.46 0.13 0.97
N LEU A 29 -20.90 -0.42 2.09
CA LEU A 29 -22.27 -0.91 2.26
C LEU A 29 -23.24 0.17 2.75
N GLU A 30 -22.80 1.43 2.90
CA GLU A 30 -23.59 2.55 3.40
C GLU A 30 -24.24 2.31 4.78
N LEU A 31 -23.60 1.48 5.61
CA LEU A 31 -24.10 1.08 6.93
C LEU A 31 -23.75 2.09 8.04
N GLY A 32 -23.91 3.40 7.77
CA GLY A 32 -23.80 4.46 8.79
C GLY A 32 -22.38 4.73 9.30
N PHE A 33 -21.34 4.41 8.50
CA PHE A 33 -19.96 4.65 8.86
C PHE A 33 -19.22 5.52 7.79
N PRO A 34 -19.57 6.81 7.66
CA PRO A 34 -19.10 7.65 6.55
C PRO A 34 -17.58 7.89 6.53
N GLY A 35 -16.88 7.74 7.67
CA GLY A 35 -15.42 7.87 7.77
C GLY A 35 -14.65 6.58 7.49
N GLY A 36 -15.31 5.48 7.12
CA GLY A 36 -14.67 4.16 6.99
C GLY A 36 -13.59 4.08 5.91
N PHE A 37 -13.62 4.96 4.90
CA PHE A 37 -12.59 5.05 3.85
C PHE A 37 -11.18 5.32 4.42
N VAL A 38 -11.06 5.98 5.57
CA VAL A 38 -9.78 6.21 6.28
C VAL A 38 -9.10 4.89 6.66
N GLY A 39 -9.83 3.78 6.70
CA GLY A 39 -9.26 2.45 6.90
C GLY A 39 -8.15 2.12 5.89
N VAL A 40 -8.22 2.63 4.67
CA VAL A 40 -7.16 2.44 3.66
C VAL A 40 -5.88 3.16 4.07
N ASP A 41 -5.97 4.37 4.63
CA ASP A 41 -4.83 5.16 5.10
C ASP A 41 -4.13 4.44 6.25
N VAL A 42 -4.91 3.87 7.18
CA VAL A 42 -4.41 3.03 8.27
C VAL A 42 -3.68 1.79 7.72
N PHE A 43 -4.20 1.16 6.66
CA PHE A 43 -3.51 0.04 6.00
C PHE A 43 -2.16 0.47 5.43
N PHE A 44 -2.06 1.61 4.79
CA PHE A 44 -0.80 2.12 4.25
C PHE A 44 0.23 2.36 5.37
N VAL A 45 -0.17 2.97 6.48
CA VAL A 45 0.71 3.15 7.64
C VAL A 45 1.18 1.80 8.20
N ILE A 46 0.27 0.84 8.38
CA ILE A 46 0.62 -0.51 8.86
C ILE A 46 1.57 -1.21 7.90
N SER A 47 1.32 -1.11 6.59
CA SER A 47 2.17 -1.69 5.56
C SER A 47 3.58 -1.13 5.59
N GLY A 48 3.72 0.19 5.66
CA GLY A 48 5.01 0.86 5.80
C GLY A 48 5.76 0.43 7.06
N TYR A 49 5.04 0.35 8.20
CA TYR A 49 5.60 -0.11 9.47
C TYR A 49 6.14 -1.54 9.40
N LEU A 50 5.32 -2.48 8.92
CA LEU A 50 5.68 -3.90 8.88
C LEU A 50 6.84 -4.17 7.91
N ILE A 51 6.80 -3.57 6.71
CA ILE A 51 7.84 -3.75 5.70
C ILE A 51 9.18 -3.20 6.19
N THR A 52 9.17 -2.01 6.79
CA THR A 52 10.40 -1.40 7.33
C THR A 52 10.98 -2.23 8.47
N GLY A 53 10.14 -2.74 9.37
CA GLY A 53 10.58 -3.64 10.43
C GLY A 53 11.25 -4.92 9.91
N ILE A 54 10.72 -5.50 8.83
CA ILE A 54 11.30 -6.67 8.15
C ILE A 54 12.65 -6.31 7.52
N LEU A 55 12.72 -5.20 6.79
CA LEU A 55 13.93 -4.75 6.10
C LEU A 55 15.06 -4.46 7.09
N LEU A 56 14.79 -3.67 8.12
CA LEU A 56 15.81 -3.27 9.10
C LEU A 56 16.34 -4.47 9.88
N ARG A 57 15.48 -5.41 10.25
CA ARG A 57 15.91 -6.65 10.91
C ARG A 57 16.85 -7.45 10.02
N GLN A 58 16.45 -7.71 8.76
CA GLN A 58 17.25 -8.52 7.83
C GLN A 58 18.55 -7.82 7.43
N LEU A 59 18.55 -6.49 7.28
CA LEU A 59 19.76 -5.71 7.02
C LEU A 59 20.70 -5.69 8.23
N GLY A 60 20.16 -5.59 9.44
CA GLY A 60 20.96 -5.63 10.68
C GLY A 60 21.58 -7.00 10.97
N GLU A 61 21.00 -8.09 10.44
CA GLU A 61 21.49 -9.45 10.53
C GLU A 61 22.35 -9.87 9.32
N ASP A 62 22.61 -8.95 8.41
CA ASP A 62 23.33 -9.16 7.14
C ASP A 62 22.78 -10.31 6.28
N ARG A 63 21.46 -10.54 6.36
CA ARG A 63 20.74 -11.63 5.68
C ARG A 63 19.70 -11.13 4.68
N PHE A 64 19.73 -9.86 4.30
CA PHE A 64 18.76 -9.30 3.40
C PHE A 64 19.04 -9.70 1.95
N SER A 65 18.04 -10.34 1.33
CA SER A 65 18.01 -10.62 -0.10
C SER A 65 16.78 -9.95 -0.72
N LEU A 66 17.02 -9.04 -1.68
CA LEU A 66 15.97 -8.32 -2.39
C LEU A 66 15.04 -9.26 -3.17
N MET A 67 15.62 -10.26 -3.84
CA MET A 67 14.86 -11.26 -4.61
C MET A 67 13.97 -12.11 -3.69
N GLU A 68 14.48 -12.54 -2.55
CA GLU A 68 13.67 -13.27 -1.57
C GLU A 68 12.57 -12.39 -0.97
N PHE A 69 12.85 -11.10 -0.73
CA PHE A 69 11.84 -10.18 -0.26
C PHE A 69 10.68 -10.07 -1.25
N TRP A 70 10.96 -9.82 -2.53
CA TRP A 70 9.95 -9.75 -3.57
C TRP A 70 9.24 -11.08 -3.77
N ALA A 71 9.96 -12.19 -3.82
CA ALA A 71 9.35 -13.51 -3.95
C ALA A 71 8.36 -13.83 -2.82
N ARG A 72 8.65 -13.43 -1.58
CA ARG A 72 7.71 -13.59 -0.45
C ARG A 72 6.47 -12.72 -0.61
N ARG A 73 6.58 -11.50 -1.16
CA ARG A 73 5.42 -10.63 -1.43
C ARG A 73 4.55 -11.20 -2.55
N VAL A 74 5.16 -11.58 -3.66
CA VAL A 74 4.48 -12.23 -4.79
C VAL A 74 3.69 -13.46 -4.33
N ARG A 75 4.34 -14.40 -3.62
CA ARG A 75 3.66 -15.61 -3.12
C ARG A 75 2.52 -15.32 -2.14
N ARG A 76 2.55 -14.20 -1.47
CA ARG A 76 1.51 -13.81 -0.50
C ARG A 76 0.34 -13.09 -1.17
N ILE A 77 0.59 -12.24 -2.16
CA ILE A 77 -0.40 -11.32 -2.74
C ILE A 77 -1.01 -11.91 -4.01
N VAL A 78 -0.16 -12.34 -4.94
CA VAL A 78 -0.59 -12.72 -6.30
C VAL A 78 -1.63 -13.85 -6.33
N PRO A 79 -1.52 -14.94 -5.55
CA PRO A 79 -2.52 -16.01 -5.64
C PRO A 79 -3.95 -15.55 -5.32
N ALA A 80 -4.11 -14.79 -4.22
CA ALA A 80 -5.42 -14.27 -3.82
C ALA A 80 -5.94 -13.23 -4.83
N ALA A 81 -5.07 -12.34 -5.31
CA ALA A 81 -5.42 -11.34 -6.31
C ALA A 81 -5.85 -11.99 -7.63
N MET A 82 -5.16 -13.04 -8.09
CA MET A 82 -5.54 -13.76 -9.31
C MET A 82 -6.88 -14.46 -9.19
N VAL A 83 -7.17 -15.12 -8.06
CA VAL A 83 -8.49 -15.72 -7.81
C VAL A 83 -9.59 -14.67 -7.89
N MET A 84 -9.39 -13.51 -7.27
CA MET A 84 -10.33 -12.39 -7.31
C MET A 84 -10.53 -11.87 -8.74
N VAL A 85 -9.45 -11.62 -9.49
CA VAL A 85 -9.52 -11.11 -10.87
C VAL A 85 -10.21 -12.10 -11.79
N VAL A 86 -9.84 -13.39 -11.73
CA VAL A 86 -10.47 -14.44 -12.53
C VAL A 86 -11.95 -14.56 -12.17
N GLY A 87 -12.28 -14.56 -10.88
CA GLY A 87 -13.67 -14.59 -10.42
C GLY A 87 -14.48 -13.40 -10.93
N ALA A 88 -13.93 -12.18 -10.87
CA ALA A 88 -14.58 -10.97 -11.38
C ALA A 88 -14.81 -11.05 -12.90
N LEU A 89 -13.83 -11.52 -13.66
CA LEU A 89 -13.95 -11.70 -15.11
C LEU A 89 -14.99 -12.77 -15.47
N LEU A 90 -15.00 -13.90 -14.79
CA LEU A 90 -15.99 -14.96 -15.03
C LEU A 90 -17.41 -14.48 -14.73
N ILE A 91 -17.64 -13.85 -13.58
CA ILE A 91 -18.94 -13.32 -13.19
C ILE A 91 -19.35 -12.18 -14.15
N GLY A 92 -18.43 -11.28 -14.47
CA GLY A 92 -18.66 -10.16 -15.37
C GLY A 92 -19.06 -10.58 -16.78
N ALA A 93 -18.51 -11.70 -17.28
CA ALA A 93 -18.87 -12.24 -18.60
C ALA A 93 -20.36 -12.63 -18.72
N PHE A 94 -21.03 -12.95 -17.61
CA PHE A 94 -22.46 -13.29 -17.59
C PHE A 94 -23.37 -12.13 -17.21
N LEU A 95 -22.84 -11.15 -16.42
CA LEU A 95 -23.67 -10.12 -15.81
C LEU A 95 -23.50 -8.73 -16.45
N GLN A 96 -22.38 -8.48 -17.15
CA GLN A 96 -22.08 -7.15 -17.66
C GLN A 96 -22.38 -7.00 -19.16
N THR A 97 -22.67 -5.78 -19.58
CA THR A 97 -22.72 -5.45 -21.02
C THR A 97 -21.32 -5.55 -21.64
N PRO A 98 -21.20 -5.73 -22.97
CA PRO A 98 -19.90 -5.82 -23.64
C PRO A 98 -18.97 -4.64 -23.34
N GLU A 99 -19.49 -3.41 -23.24
CA GLU A 99 -18.70 -2.21 -22.95
C GLU A 99 -18.15 -2.22 -21.51
N ARG A 100 -18.99 -2.62 -20.54
CA ARG A 100 -18.59 -2.75 -19.14
C ARG A 100 -17.60 -3.89 -18.94
N TYR A 101 -17.81 -5.01 -19.61
CA TYR A 101 -16.88 -6.13 -19.58
C TYR A 101 -15.52 -5.76 -20.17
N ALA A 102 -15.49 -4.98 -21.25
CA ALA A 102 -14.24 -4.45 -21.80
C ALA A 102 -13.51 -3.51 -20.80
N SER A 103 -14.25 -2.69 -20.01
CA SER A 103 -13.68 -1.88 -18.93
C SER A 103 -13.10 -2.76 -17.83
N LEU A 104 -13.85 -3.77 -17.38
CA LEU A 104 -13.40 -4.74 -16.40
C LEU A 104 -12.12 -5.47 -16.86
N ALA A 105 -12.06 -5.89 -18.12
CA ALA A 105 -10.86 -6.54 -18.67
C ALA A 105 -9.64 -5.61 -18.68
N ARG A 106 -9.83 -4.32 -19.02
CA ARG A 106 -8.74 -3.31 -18.95
C ARG A 106 -8.28 -3.07 -17.52
N SER A 107 -9.19 -2.95 -16.57
CA SER A 107 -8.84 -2.78 -15.14
C SER A 107 -8.13 -4.01 -14.58
N ALA A 108 -8.52 -5.23 -15.01
CA ALA A 108 -7.83 -6.47 -14.68
C ALA A 108 -6.39 -6.50 -15.23
N MET A 109 -6.18 -6.09 -16.48
CA MET A 109 -4.85 -5.98 -17.06
C MET A 109 -4.00 -4.95 -16.31
N ALA A 110 -4.58 -3.79 -16.00
CA ALA A 110 -3.88 -2.76 -15.23
C ALA A 110 -3.47 -3.27 -13.84
N HIS A 111 -4.33 -4.06 -13.18
CA HIS A 111 -4.00 -4.67 -11.90
C HIS A 111 -2.84 -5.66 -12.00
N VAL A 112 -2.85 -6.56 -13.00
CA VAL A 112 -1.74 -7.51 -13.23
C VAL A 112 -0.41 -6.79 -13.45
N LEU A 113 -0.44 -5.60 -14.05
CA LEU A 113 0.73 -4.74 -14.28
C LEU A 113 1.06 -3.82 -13.09
N MET A 114 0.42 -3.99 -11.94
CA MET A 114 0.59 -3.13 -10.74
C MET A 114 0.28 -1.65 -11.02
N ALA A 115 -0.63 -1.37 -11.95
CA ALA A 115 -0.93 -0.04 -12.47
C ALA A 115 -2.43 0.32 -12.41
N SER A 116 -3.25 -0.42 -11.63
CA SER A 116 -4.68 -0.13 -11.52
C SER A 116 -4.94 1.27 -10.94
N ASN A 117 -4.10 1.75 -10.03
CA ASN A 117 -4.16 3.12 -9.53
C ASN A 117 -3.97 4.17 -10.64
N CYS A 118 -3.05 3.94 -11.58
CA CYS A 118 -2.86 4.81 -12.75
C CYS A 118 -4.03 4.69 -13.76
N TYR A 119 -4.60 3.51 -13.91
CA TYR A 119 -5.76 3.28 -14.78
C TYR A 119 -6.96 4.11 -14.29
N PHE A 120 -7.29 4.02 -13.01
CA PHE A 120 -8.43 4.72 -12.44
C PHE A 120 -8.27 6.25 -12.33
N THR A 121 -7.05 6.78 -12.45
CA THR A 121 -6.86 8.24 -12.60
C THR A 121 -7.31 8.77 -13.95
N ARG A 122 -7.22 7.96 -15.01
CA ARG A 122 -7.47 8.40 -16.38
C ARG A 122 -8.94 8.29 -16.78
N ASP A 123 -9.55 7.14 -16.56
CA ASP A 123 -10.85 6.82 -17.17
C ASP A 123 -12.04 6.99 -16.23
N GLN A 124 -11.89 6.73 -14.92
CA GLN A 124 -13.04 6.71 -14.02
C GLN A 124 -12.62 7.22 -12.64
N GLY A 125 -13.18 8.33 -12.20
CA GLY A 125 -12.92 8.80 -10.85
C GLY A 125 -13.72 7.98 -9.84
N TYR A 126 -13.13 7.69 -8.70
CA TYR A 126 -13.80 7.20 -7.49
C TYR A 126 -15.07 8.01 -7.14
N PHE A 127 -15.15 9.25 -7.63
CA PHE A 127 -16.26 10.19 -7.43
C PHE A 127 -17.19 10.32 -8.64
N ALA A 128 -17.10 9.43 -9.66
CA ALA A 128 -18.01 9.44 -10.79
C ALA A 128 -19.14 8.42 -10.56
N GLU A 129 -20.35 8.73 -11.02
CA GLU A 129 -21.52 7.83 -10.98
C GLU A 129 -21.26 6.42 -11.58
N LYS A 130 -20.15 6.27 -12.33
CA LYS A 130 -19.73 5.00 -12.93
C LYS A 130 -18.87 4.14 -11.99
N SER A 131 -18.39 4.65 -10.85
CA SER A 131 -17.50 3.92 -9.93
C SER A 131 -18.15 2.68 -9.31
N ASP A 132 -19.46 2.75 -9.07
CA ASP A 132 -20.24 1.66 -8.46
C ASP A 132 -20.31 0.39 -9.33
N TYR A 133 -19.94 0.50 -10.60
CA TYR A 133 -19.96 -0.60 -11.57
C TYR A 133 -18.57 -1.16 -11.89
N GLU A 134 -17.50 -0.72 -11.20
CA GLU A 134 -16.14 -1.19 -11.41
C GLU A 134 -15.70 -2.17 -10.30
N PRO A 135 -15.90 -3.49 -10.52
CA PRO A 135 -15.66 -4.50 -9.47
C PRO A 135 -14.22 -4.52 -8.94
N LEU A 136 -13.24 -4.13 -9.76
CA LEU A 136 -11.83 -4.12 -9.42
C LEU A 136 -11.32 -2.75 -8.93
N LEU A 137 -12.21 -1.76 -8.71
CA LEU A 137 -11.80 -0.42 -8.28
C LEU A 137 -10.91 -0.47 -7.04
N HIS A 138 -11.29 -1.25 -6.02
CA HIS A 138 -10.54 -1.39 -4.77
C HIS A 138 -9.09 -1.85 -4.93
N THR A 139 -8.70 -2.40 -6.09
CA THR A 139 -7.32 -2.84 -6.36
C THR A 139 -6.34 -1.69 -6.53
N TRP A 140 -6.81 -0.45 -6.62
CA TRP A 140 -5.94 0.72 -6.71
C TRP A 140 -5.00 0.83 -5.51
N SER A 141 -5.50 0.60 -4.31
CA SER A 141 -4.69 0.68 -3.09
C SER A 141 -3.64 -0.42 -3.03
N LEU A 142 -3.97 -1.62 -3.50
CA LEU A 142 -3.01 -2.72 -3.64
C LEU A 142 -1.89 -2.38 -4.61
N SER A 143 -2.20 -1.75 -5.76
CA SER A 143 -1.17 -1.31 -6.72
C SER A 143 -0.24 -0.24 -6.12
N VAL A 144 -0.75 0.69 -5.33
CA VAL A 144 0.08 1.66 -4.59
C VAL A 144 1.04 0.94 -3.63
N GLU A 145 0.56 -0.05 -2.88
CA GLU A 145 1.41 -0.85 -2.00
C GLU A 145 2.47 -1.65 -2.76
N GLU A 146 2.10 -2.29 -3.88
CA GLU A 146 3.03 -3.09 -4.69
C GLU A 146 4.12 -2.22 -5.30
N GLN A 147 3.79 -1.03 -5.82
CA GLN A 147 4.75 -0.04 -6.30
C GLN A 147 5.71 0.40 -5.17
N PHE A 148 5.17 0.64 -3.97
CA PHE A 148 6.00 0.96 -2.81
C PHE A 148 6.93 -0.21 -2.45
N TYR A 149 6.46 -1.44 -2.44
CA TYR A 149 7.28 -2.63 -2.15
C TYR A 149 8.35 -2.90 -3.20
N LEU A 150 8.15 -2.41 -4.42
CA LEU A 150 9.16 -2.50 -5.47
C LEU A 150 10.29 -1.49 -5.25
N ILE A 151 9.96 -0.23 -4.93
CA ILE A 151 10.90 0.90 -4.89
C ILE A 151 11.54 1.05 -3.51
N PHE A 152 10.75 0.96 -2.45
CA PHE A 152 11.19 1.29 -1.08
C PHE A 152 12.37 0.45 -0.57
N PRO A 153 12.43 -0.88 -0.79
CA PRO A 153 13.57 -1.69 -0.36
C PRO A 153 14.88 -1.26 -1.02
N LEU A 154 14.83 -0.80 -2.26
CA LEU A 154 16.01 -0.31 -2.98
C LEU A 154 16.57 0.95 -2.31
N ILE A 155 15.68 1.89 -1.98
CA ILE A 155 16.05 3.14 -1.28
C ILE A 155 16.63 2.82 0.09
N VAL A 156 15.96 1.98 0.87
CA VAL A 156 16.41 1.62 2.22
C VAL A 156 17.77 0.92 2.17
N CYS A 157 17.96 -0.05 1.28
CA CYS A 157 19.24 -0.75 1.12
C CYS A 157 20.36 0.19 0.69
N PHE A 158 20.10 1.09 -0.24
CA PHE A 158 21.09 2.06 -0.71
C PHE A 158 21.54 2.98 0.43
N VAL A 159 20.58 3.55 1.17
CA VAL A 159 20.88 4.45 2.29
C VAL A 159 21.55 3.69 3.44
N TRP A 160 21.09 2.46 3.75
CA TRP A 160 21.67 1.63 4.79
C TRP A 160 23.15 1.32 4.55
N LYS A 161 23.50 1.00 3.30
CA LYS A 161 24.91 0.68 2.93
C LYS A 161 25.83 1.91 2.89
N ARG A 162 25.28 3.09 2.58
CA ARG A 162 26.10 4.32 2.40
C ARG A 162 26.15 5.22 3.62
N ALA A 163 25.02 5.41 4.28
CA ALA A 163 24.86 6.36 5.37
C ALA A 163 23.65 5.99 6.26
N PRO A 164 23.71 4.88 7.04
CA PRO A 164 22.57 4.41 7.83
C PRO A 164 22.05 5.44 8.83
N GLN A 165 22.92 6.33 9.32
CA GLN A 165 22.56 7.43 10.22
C GLN A 165 21.62 8.47 9.55
N ARG A 166 21.61 8.55 8.21
CA ARG A 166 20.77 9.47 7.44
C ARG A 166 19.41 8.89 7.07
N LEU A 167 19.14 7.60 7.37
CA LEU A 167 17.91 6.93 6.96
C LEU A 167 16.65 7.69 7.41
N VAL A 168 16.60 8.11 8.69
CA VAL A 168 15.47 8.88 9.22
C VAL A 168 15.30 10.19 8.46
N LEU A 169 16.39 10.91 8.20
CA LEU A 169 16.34 12.18 7.45
C LEU A 169 15.79 11.96 6.04
N VAL A 170 16.29 10.94 5.31
CA VAL A 170 15.85 10.65 3.95
C VAL A 170 14.35 10.30 3.91
N LEU A 171 13.90 9.42 4.82
CA LEU A 171 12.48 9.04 4.86
C LEU A 171 11.57 10.18 5.30
N THR A 172 12.01 11.02 6.25
CA THR A 172 11.25 12.21 6.65
C THR A 172 11.15 13.22 5.50
N SER A 173 12.25 13.48 4.80
CA SER A 173 12.23 14.37 3.63
C SER A 173 11.32 13.82 2.53
N ALA A 174 11.39 12.53 2.24
CA ALA A 174 10.50 11.89 1.27
C ALA A 174 9.02 11.97 1.68
N ALA A 175 8.73 11.77 2.97
CA ALA A 175 7.37 11.91 3.50
C ALA A 175 6.84 13.33 3.37
N LEU A 176 7.65 14.33 3.70
CA LEU A 176 7.28 15.75 3.56
C LEU A 176 7.05 16.14 2.09
N ILE A 177 7.90 15.68 1.17
CA ILE A 177 7.73 15.93 -0.27
C ILE A 177 6.43 15.28 -0.76
N SER A 178 6.18 14.01 -0.41
CA SER A 178 4.96 13.30 -0.78
C SER A 178 3.71 13.97 -0.20
N PHE A 179 3.74 14.40 1.05
CA PHE A 179 2.65 15.13 1.69
C PHE A 179 2.39 16.49 1.02
N SER A 180 3.45 17.26 0.73
CA SER A 180 3.33 18.54 0.04
C SER A 180 2.75 18.38 -1.36
N TRP A 181 3.17 17.33 -2.07
CA TRP A 181 2.59 16.96 -3.37
C TRP A 181 1.10 16.59 -3.23
N SER A 182 0.74 15.77 -2.25
CA SER A 182 -0.65 15.44 -1.95
C SER A 182 -1.49 16.68 -1.70
N TRP A 183 -0.99 17.60 -0.86
CA TRP A 183 -1.66 18.86 -0.56
C TRP A 183 -1.91 19.71 -1.81
N PHE A 184 -0.90 19.81 -2.68
CA PHE A 184 -1.02 20.54 -3.95
C PHE A 184 -2.06 19.88 -4.88
N GLU A 185 -2.05 18.55 -5.01
CA GLU A 185 -2.93 17.82 -5.92
C GLU A 185 -4.38 17.73 -5.42
N VAL A 186 -4.64 17.81 -4.13
CA VAL A 186 -6.03 17.84 -3.60
C VAL A 186 -6.85 18.96 -4.24
N VAL A 187 -6.22 20.10 -4.52
CA VAL A 187 -6.90 21.26 -5.13
C VAL A 187 -6.86 21.20 -6.66
N ASN A 188 -5.74 20.78 -7.24
CA ASN A 188 -5.53 20.86 -8.69
C ASN A 188 -6.04 19.60 -9.43
N ASN A 189 -5.78 18.41 -8.89
CA ASN A 189 -6.16 17.13 -9.47
C ASN A 189 -6.55 16.12 -8.38
N PRO A 190 -7.74 16.21 -7.79
CA PRO A 190 -8.16 15.34 -6.66
C PRO A 190 -7.98 13.83 -6.93
N LYS A 191 -8.13 13.40 -8.19
CA LYS A 191 -7.89 12.02 -8.59
C LYS A 191 -6.42 11.61 -8.41
N TRP A 192 -5.48 12.49 -8.72
CA TRP A 192 -4.05 12.23 -8.55
C TRP A 192 -3.69 12.17 -7.07
N ALA A 193 -4.27 13.08 -6.27
CA ALA A 193 -4.11 13.05 -4.82
C ALA A 193 -4.60 11.75 -4.20
N PHE A 194 -5.68 11.19 -4.74
CA PHE A 194 -6.32 9.99 -4.19
C PHE A 194 -5.63 8.69 -4.63
N PHE A 195 -5.28 8.54 -5.91
CA PHE A 195 -4.86 7.26 -6.49
C PHE A 195 -3.34 7.07 -6.59
N LEU A 196 -2.54 8.14 -6.71
CA LEU A 196 -1.14 7.97 -7.09
C LEU A 196 -0.20 7.82 -5.89
N LEU A 197 0.78 6.90 -6.02
CA LEU A 197 1.82 6.68 -5.02
C LEU A 197 2.56 7.97 -4.59
N PRO A 198 2.94 8.91 -5.47
CA PRO A 198 3.60 10.15 -5.02
C PRO A 198 2.77 10.97 -4.03
N ALA A 199 1.43 10.96 -4.15
CA ALA A 199 0.54 11.69 -3.27
C ALA A 199 0.15 10.89 -2.00
N ARG A 200 0.23 9.56 -2.04
CA ARG A 200 -0.16 8.66 -0.93
C ARG A 200 1.04 8.06 -0.20
N GLY A 201 2.24 8.19 -0.77
CA GLY A 201 3.45 7.59 -0.23
C GLY A 201 3.82 8.05 1.17
N TRP A 202 3.41 9.26 1.57
CA TRP A 202 3.66 9.79 2.91
C TRP A 202 3.04 8.94 4.02
N GLU A 203 1.91 8.29 3.79
CA GLU A 203 1.25 7.40 4.77
C GLU A 203 2.10 6.16 5.03
N LEU A 204 2.60 5.53 3.96
CA LEU A 204 3.53 4.40 4.03
C LEU A 204 4.84 4.82 4.71
N LEU A 205 5.35 6.01 4.41
CA LEU A 205 6.59 6.55 4.98
C LEU A 205 6.43 6.93 6.45
N VAL A 206 5.27 7.43 6.89
CA VAL A 206 4.94 7.60 8.32
C VAL A 206 5.01 6.26 9.04
N GLY A 207 4.42 5.22 8.47
CA GLY A 207 4.54 3.86 9.00
C GLY A 207 6.00 3.39 9.09
N ALA A 208 6.80 3.68 8.07
CA ALA A 208 8.23 3.36 8.05
C ALA A 208 9.00 4.09 9.17
N LEU A 209 8.72 5.36 9.39
CA LEU A 209 9.33 6.15 10.46
C LEU A 209 8.95 5.63 11.84
N LEU A 210 7.69 5.25 12.04
CA LEU A 210 7.22 4.63 13.30
C LEU A 210 7.93 3.30 13.61
N ALA A 211 8.41 2.56 12.59
CA ALA A 211 9.19 1.35 12.80
C ALA A 211 10.65 1.64 13.24
N ILE A 212 11.19 2.81 12.89
CA ILE A 212 12.60 3.16 13.15
C ILE A 212 12.78 3.87 14.49
N LEU A 213 11.87 4.78 14.82
CA LEU A 213 12.00 5.67 15.98
C LEU A 213 12.15 4.94 17.32
N PRO A 214 11.34 3.95 17.68
CA PRO A 214 11.48 3.19 18.93
C PRO A 214 12.84 2.49 19.04
N GLN A 215 13.36 1.95 17.92
CA GLN A 215 14.66 1.28 17.91
C GLN A 215 15.82 2.26 18.17
N LYS A 216 15.70 3.50 17.72
CA LYS A 216 16.71 4.54 17.91
C LYS A 216 16.70 5.08 19.34
N ILE A 217 15.53 5.24 19.93
CA ILE A 217 15.36 5.66 21.33
C ILE A 217 15.94 4.61 22.28
N MET A 218 15.66 3.31 22.05
CA MET A 218 16.20 2.23 22.89
C MET A 218 17.72 2.03 22.77
N ARG A 219 18.37 2.54 21.72
CA ARG A 219 19.82 2.48 21.54
C ARG A 219 20.56 3.67 22.17
N SER A 220 19.84 4.73 22.54
CA SER A 220 20.41 5.93 23.19
C SER A 220 20.40 5.86 24.71
N PHE A 221 19.84 4.80 25.29
CA PHE A 221 19.94 4.42 26.71
C PHE A 221 20.73 3.12 26.85
#